data_d73558d3ac6459462b7f0dcd49bd07b7
#
_entry.id   d73558d3ac6459462b7f0dcd49bd07b7
#
_cell.length_a   1.000
_cell.length_b   1.000
_cell.length_c   1.000
_cell.angle_alpha   90.00
_cell.angle_beta   90.00
_cell.angle_gamma   90.00
#
_symmetry.space_group_name_H-M   'P 1'
#
loop_
_entity.id
_entity.type
_entity.pdbx_description
1 polymer ?
#
loop_
_entity_poly.entity_id
_entity_poly.type
_entity_poly.pdbx_seq_one_letter_code
_entity_poly.pdbx_strand_id
1 'polypeptide(L)'
;MTSKIILISDITDFDVIPKSIINNDNTKIFSFNLDVHKKLELEKIEHDLADNILNKNERLQIFDKGLEFLSWYSCLTSKDLDLEGVNLLKILDGHEFHSLLIPILIKFITIKKIIDKEKPTEIICSSLLSKMIKSLIKNMDIETQFFQNNLQTNLLWDNISIKYNFGKIPISLNLSKNNFLKIKKYAESFIGFFSNFWLDRKNCRQSIVLLEFNTALFSKLLLSLKNYPGNIILVNQRRSAIWNKKAINAVKKSNSKILNFDKILTTSEKSRIPILVEEYSKKLDNFWKNSEFLEILFQIENSSFWNVIQDIIIKSYNEKLPNFIFSILATKSLFLNMDVRCIVSLNETGETEKIFLESNKNKIPFILLEHGFIENDVEHARFHQDVYVDFSDKTAVWGNLKKKYLIDEFNIDPSRILISGSPRHDDYFESIQETIQKKEITVLLAPNPITEISGFINTELELRFENIITRLISILKQFKNIKPIVKLHASQLPHNVKIKSLIKKIDPNITIIQSFSIIETINDSDIVIVITPESFGTSTILLESMILRKPIMNIVLDDQIPQTNHVIGKAVLTISDNQDLEKNIRKILFDEKFQHDLKQNADKFITKFLGFRGNASEEFAKILKSY
;
A
#
# COMPACT_ATOMS: atom_id res chain seq x y z
N MET A 1 34.77 -24.09 19.91
CA MET A 1 33.46 -24.62 20.34
C MET A 1 32.55 -24.55 19.11
N THR A 2 31.99 -25.67 18.71
CA THR A 2 31.05 -25.78 17.58
C THR A 2 29.77 -25.10 17.96
N SER A 3 29.49 -23.93 17.40
CA SER A 3 28.21 -23.24 17.68
C SER A 3 27.15 -23.74 16.72
N LYS A 4 26.10 -24.33 17.28
CA LYS A 4 24.87 -24.68 16.55
C LYS A 4 23.89 -23.55 16.68
N ILE A 5 23.24 -23.17 15.56
CA ILE A 5 22.18 -22.17 15.58
C ILE A 5 20.85 -22.76 15.10
N ILE A 6 19.76 -22.30 15.70
CA ILE A 6 18.38 -22.59 15.27
C ILE A 6 17.73 -21.30 14.82
N LEU A 7 17.19 -21.29 13.60
CA LEU A 7 16.46 -20.14 13.05
C LEU A 7 14.96 -20.49 13.00
N ILE A 8 14.13 -19.80 13.79
CA ILE A 8 12.68 -19.99 13.85
C ILE A 8 12.02 -18.78 13.21
N SER A 9 11.47 -18.97 12.02
CA SER A 9 10.94 -17.88 11.19
C SER A 9 9.44 -17.73 11.25
N ASP A 10 8.73 -18.77 11.67
CA ASP A 10 7.27 -18.79 11.76
C ASP A 10 6.81 -19.66 12.94
N ILE A 11 5.62 -19.38 13.46
CA ILE A 11 5.04 -20.13 14.57
C ILE A 11 4.83 -21.61 14.24
N THR A 12 4.62 -21.93 12.97
CA THR A 12 4.47 -23.32 12.48
C THR A 12 5.78 -24.09 12.47
N ASP A 13 6.93 -23.45 12.64
CA ASP A 13 8.22 -24.13 12.77
C ASP A 13 8.26 -25.00 14.03
N PHE A 14 7.51 -24.62 15.09
CA PHE A 14 7.39 -25.45 16.31
C PHE A 14 6.65 -26.77 16.10
N ASP A 15 5.88 -26.88 15.02
CA ASP A 15 5.15 -28.12 14.70
C ASP A 15 6.06 -29.13 13.99
N VAL A 16 7.16 -28.67 13.38
CA VAL A 16 8.05 -29.48 12.54
C VAL A 16 9.43 -29.66 13.14
N ILE A 17 9.98 -28.69 13.87
CA ILE A 17 11.27 -28.81 14.56
C ILE A 17 11.06 -29.52 15.89
N PRO A 18 11.73 -30.65 16.15
CA PRO A 18 11.56 -31.41 17.39
C PRO A 18 11.89 -30.57 18.64
N LYS A 19 11.06 -30.65 19.67
CA LYS A 19 11.26 -29.97 20.95
C LYS A 19 12.60 -30.29 21.61
N SER A 20 13.10 -31.51 21.44
CA SER A 20 14.41 -31.93 21.94
C SER A 20 15.58 -31.17 21.33
N ILE A 21 15.39 -30.64 20.12
CA ILE A 21 16.39 -29.79 19.43
C ILE A 21 16.28 -28.37 19.96
N ILE A 22 15.06 -27.83 20.08
CA ILE A 22 14.79 -26.46 20.56
C ILE A 22 15.26 -26.28 22.01
N ASN A 23 15.06 -27.29 22.86
CA ASN A 23 15.40 -27.25 24.29
C ASN A 23 16.84 -27.67 24.59
N ASN A 24 17.73 -27.66 23.61
CA ASN A 24 19.13 -28.05 23.81
C ASN A 24 19.98 -26.85 24.22
N ASP A 25 20.53 -26.87 25.42
CA ASP A 25 21.32 -25.77 26.02
C ASP A 25 22.59 -25.40 25.25
N ASN A 26 23.03 -26.24 24.30
CA ASN A 26 24.19 -25.98 23.45
C ASN A 26 23.87 -25.31 22.13
N THR A 27 22.62 -24.86 21.93
CA THR A 27 22.18 -24.21 20.69
C THR A 27 21.75 -22.77 20.94
N LYS A 28 22.12 -21.88 20.04
CA LYS A 28 21.67 -20.48 20.04
C LYS A 28 20.46 -20.33 19.14
N ILE A 29 19.36 -19.78 19.66
CA ILE A 29 18.09 -19.66 18.95
C ILE A 29 17.88 -18.21 18.51
N PHE A 30 17.42 -18.01 17.27
CA PHE A 30 17.04 -16.71 16.72
C PHE A 30 15.56 -16.74 16.31
N SER A 31 14.76 -15.81 16.85
CA SER A 31 13.36 -15.61 16.49
C SER A 31 13.19 -14.48 15.48
N PHE A 32 12.36 -14.67 14.46
CA PHE A 32 12.19 -13.71 13.35
C PHE A 32 10.87 -12.93 13.39
N ASN A 33 10.02 -13.17 14.36
CA ASN A 33 8.77 -12.41 14.52
C ASN A 33 8.22 -12.47 15.94
N LEU A 34 7.25 -11.60 16.24
CA LEU A 34 6.65 -11.46 17.56
C LEU A 34 5.95 -12.73 18.05
N ASP A 35 5.26 -13.48 17.19
CA ASP A 35 4.51 -14.68 17.61
C ASP A 35 5.47 -15.78 18.04
N VAL A 36 6.60 -15.95 17.35
CA VAL A 36 7.70 -16.86 17.72
C VAL A 36 8.31 -16.42 19.05
N HIS A 37 8.67 -15.13 19.17
CA HIS A 37 9.22 -14.56 20.40
C HIS A 37 8.33 -14.86 21.62
N LYS A 38 7.04 -14.51 21.53
CA LYS A 38 6.09 -14.75 22.63
C LYS A 38 5.97 -16.22 23.02
N LYS A 39 6.05 -17.13 22.05
CA LYS A 39 5.99 -18.57 22.32
C LYS A 39 7.25 -19.06 23.06
N LEU A 40 8.43 -18.63 22.63
CA LEU A 40 9.70 -18.95 23.28
C LEU A 40 9.73 -18.40 24.72
N GLU A 41 9.28 -17.15 24.93
CA GLU A 41 9.14 -16.55 26.26
C GLU A 41 8.19 -17.35 27.17
N LEU A 42 7.02 -17.76 26.65
CA LEU A 42 6.07 -18.59 27.40
C LEU A 42 6.66 -19.95 27.79
N GLU A 43 7.47 -20.56 26.94
CA GLU A 43 8.17 -21.82 27.21
C GLU A 43 9.48 -21.63 28.01
N LYS A 44 9.85 -20.36 28.33
CA LYS A 44 11.09 -19.96 29.04
C LYS A 44 12.36 -20.42 28.32
N ILE A 45 12.37 -20.37 27.01
CA ILE A 45 13.50 -20.73 26.16
C ILE A 45 14.30 -19.46 25.84
N GLU A 46 15.60 -19.47 26.19
CA GLU A 46 16.50 -18.36 25.87
C GLU A 46 16.71 -18.24 24.36
N HIS A 47 16.60 -17.02 23.83
CA HIS A 47 16.74 -16.75 22.42
C HIS A 47 17.06 -15.27 22.15
N ASP A 48 17.65 -15.02 20.98
CA ASP A 48 17.91 -13.67 20.46
C ASP A 48 16.82 -13.27 19.45
N LEU A 49 16.51 -11.97 19.40
CA LEU A 49 15.68 -11.41 18.35
C LEU A 49 16.54 -11.20 17.09
N ALA A 50 16.21 -11.94 16.02
CA ALA A 50 16.91 -11.78 14.74
C ALA A 50 16.80 -10.34 14.20
N ASP A 51 15.67 -9.68 14.48
CA ASP A 51 15.40 -8.30 14.06
C ASP A 51 16.37 -7.26 14.63
N ASN A 52 17.01 -7.55 15.77
CA ASN A 52 17.99 -6.65 16.40
C ASN A 52 19.38 -6.71 15.73
N ILE A 53 19.59 -7.63 14.79
CA ILE A 53 20.84 -7.75 14.04
C ILE A 53 21.03 -6.59 13.05
N LEU A 54 19.92 -6.04 12.51
CA LEU A 54 19.93 -4.91 11.59
C LEU A 54 19.52 -3.63 12.31
N ASN A 55 20.38 -2.62 12.29
CA ASN A 55 20.01 -1.29 12.75
C ASN A 55 19.14 -0.52 11.72
N LYS A 56 18.59 0.64 12.12
CA LYS A 56 17.70 1.46 11.27
C LYS A 56 18.35 1.85 9.94
N ASN A 57 19.62 2.26 9.94
CA ASN A 57 20.32 2.70 8.74
C ASN A 57 20.54 1.55 7.75
N GLU A 58 20.88 0.35 8.25
CA GLU A 58 21.02 -0.83 7.41
C GLU A 58 19.70 -1.26 6.78
N ARG A 59 18.60 -1.14 7.50
CA ARG A 59 17.26 -1.38 6.96
C ARG A 59 16.88 -0.37 5.88
N LEU A 60 17.24 0.92 6.06
CA LEU A 60 17.08 1.96 5.04
C LEU A 60 17.86 1.62 3.77
N GLN A 61 19.13 1.21 3.90
CA GLN A 61 19.95 0.81 2.74
C GLN A 61 19.37 -0.40 1.99
N ILE A 62 18.85 -1.40 2.71
CA ILE A 62 18.16 -2.54 2.10
C ILE A 62 16.90 -2.10 1.38
N PHE A 63 16.16 -1.17 1.97
CA PHE A 63 14.95 -0.61 1.37
C PHE A 63 15.27 0.16 0.08
N ASP A 64 16.28 1.06 0.11
CA ASP A 64 16.74 1.79 -1.08
C ASP A 64 17.18 0.81 -2.18
N LYS A 65 17.91 -0.25 -1.80
CA LYS A 65 18.29 -1.30 -2.75
C LYS A 65 17.07 -2.05 -3.33
N GLY A 66 16.05 -2.27 -2.51
CA GLY A 66 14.77 -2.83 -2.97
C GLY A 66 14.08 -1.96 -4.02
N LEU A 67 14.19 -0.62 -3.89
CA LEU A 67 13.68 0.33 -4.90
C LEU A 67 14.44 0.23 -6.22
N GLU A 68 15.78 0.11 -6.18
CA GLU A 68 16.57 -0.07 -7.40
C GLU A 68 16.13 -1.32 -8.19
N PHE A 69 15.77 -2.39 -7.48
CA PHE A 69 15.26 -3.61 -8.12
C PHE A 69 13.89 -3.43 -8.80
N LEU A 70 13.15 -2.35 -8.55
CA LEU A 70 11.89 -2.09 -9.30
C LEU A 70 12.14 -1.84 -10.79
N SER A 71 13.32 -1.38 -11.14
CA SER A 71 13.76 -1.13 -12.52
C SER A 71 14.78 -2.17 -13.03
N TRP A 72 14.84 -3.36 -12.44
CA TRP A 72 15.79 -4.42 -12.77
C TRP A 72 15.89 -4.75 -14.28
N TYR A 73 14.77 -4.61 -14.99
CA TYR A 73 14.69 -4.84 -16.43
C TYR A 73 15.39 -3.76 -17.27
N SER A 74 15.76 -2.62 -16.69
CA SER A 74 16.32 -1.47 -17.44
C SER A 74 17.69 -1.76 -18.04
N CYS A 75 18.44 -2.71 -17.47
CA CYS A 75 19.73 -3.15 -18.01
C CYS A 75 19.58 -4.11 -19.21
N LEU A 76 18.35 -4.56 -19.54
CA LEU A 76 18.11 -5.51 -20.60
C LEU A 76 17.99 -4.80 -21.95
N THR A 77 18.81 -5.19 -22.91
CA THR A 77 18.81 -4.64 -24.28
C THR A 77 17.96 -5.45 -25.26
N SER A 78 17.57 -6.68 -24.89
CA SER A 78 16.79 -7.58 -25.74
C SER A 78 15.36 -7.08 -25.93
N LYS A 79 14.92 -7.04 -27.19
CA LYS A 79 13.54 -6.76 -27.59
C LYS A 79 12.68 -8.01 -27.77
N ASP A 80 13.20 -9.19 -27.44
CA ASP A 80 12.51 -10.45 -27.67
C ASP A 80 11.20 -10.59 -26.86
N LEU A 81 11.12 -9.85 -25.74
CA LEU A 81 9.94 -9.80 -24.88
C LEU A 81 9.07 -8.54 -25.12
N ASP A 82 9.31 -7.82 -26.23
CA ASP A 82 8.49 -6.68 -26.62
C ASP A 82 7.26 -7.16 -27.40
N LEU A 83 6.08 -6.90 -26.86
CA LEU A 83 4.80 -7.10 -27.52
C LEU A 83 4.23 -5.75 -27.94
N GLU A 84 4.07 -5.50 -29.26
CA GLU A 84 3.53 -4.26 -29.81
C GLU A 84 4.27 -3.01 -29.27
N GLY A 85 5.54 -3.19 -28.89
CA GLY A 85 6.44 -2.18 -28.36
C GLY A 85 6.32 -1.94 -26.85
N VAL A 86 5.65 -2.82 -26.15
CA VAL A 86 5.61 -2.86 -24.68
C VAL A 86 6.44 -4.06 -24.22
N ASN A 87 7.47 -3.79 -23.42
CA ASN A 87 8.28 -4.87 -22.85
C ASN A 87 7.53 -5.54 -21.69
N LEU A 88 7.30 -6.84 -21.80
CA LEU A 88 6.53 -7.62 -20.82
C LEU A 88 7.16 -7.61 -19.42
N LEU A 89 8.49 -7.48 -19.30
CA LEU A 89 9.16 -7.45 -18.00
C LEU A 89 8.90 -6.17 -17.22
N LYS A 90 8.54 -5.06 -17.90
CA LYS A 90 8.23 -3.78 -17.28
C LYS A 90 6.86 -3.71 -16.62
N ILE A 91 5.93 -4.61 -16.99
CA ILE A 91 4.51 -4.49 -16.64
C ILE A 91 4.21 -4.92 -15.22
N LEU A 92 5.04 -5.80 -14.61
CA LEU A 92 4.78 -6.29 -13.26
C LEU A 92 4.52 -5.12 -12.30
N ASP A 93 3.46 -5.26 -11.48
CA ASP A 93 3.11 -4.24 -10.49
C ASP A 93 4.30 -3.98 -9.56
N GLY A 94 4.80 -2.75 -9.58
CA GLY A 94 5.99 -2.38 -8.81
C GLY A 94 5.74 -2.44 -7.30
N HIS A 95 4.54 -2.08 -6.85
CA HIS A 95 4.19 -2.16 -5.44
C HIS A 95 4.09 -3.62 -4.96
N GLU A 96 3.48 -4.51 -5.76
CA GLU A 96 3.42 -5.94 -5.45
C GLU A 96 4.83 -6.54 -5.40
N PHE A 97 5.68 -6.18 -6.36
CA PHE A 97 7.06 -6.66 -6.43
C PHE A 97 7.91 -6.16 -5.26
N HIS A 98 7.84 -4.88 -4.94
CA HIS A 98 8.54 -4.29 -3.81
C HIS A 98 8.07 -4.91 -2.47
N SER A 99 6.77 -5.08 -2.31
CA SER A 99 6.18 -5.71 -1.12
C SER A 99 6.62 -7.16 -0.92
N LEU A 100 6.95 -7.85 -2.00
CA LEU A 100 7.55 -9.19 -1.96
C LEU A 100 9.03 -9.12 -1.59
N LEU A 101 9.78 -8.20 -2.21
CA LEU A 101 11.23 -8.14 -2.07
C LEU A 101 11.69 -7.72 -0.69
N ILE A 102 11.13 -6.66 -0.11
CA ILE A 102 11.65 -6.08 1.12
C ILE A 102 11.71 -7.07 2.28
N PRO A 103 10.62 -7.81 2.62
CA PRO A 103 10.71 -8.82 3.69
C PRO A 103 11.74 -9.91 3.41
N ILE A 104 11.88 -10.31 2.13
CA ILE A 104 12.86 -11.31 1.71
C ILE A 104 14.28 -10.78 1.90
N LEU A 105 14.58 -9.57 1.43
CA LEU A 105 15.90 -8.96 1.51
C LEU A 105 16.33 -8.72 2.96
N ILE A 106 15.43 -8.20 3.79
CA ILE A 106 15.68 -8.02 5.23
C ILE A 106 16.02 -9.35 5.88
N LYS A 107 15.20 -10.38 5.67
CA LYS A 107 15.44 -11.70 6.24
C LYS A 107 16.74 -12.32 5.71
N PHE A 108 17.02 -12.19 4.42
CA PHE A 108 18.23 -12.69 3.77
C PHE A 108 19.49 -12.07 4.36
N ILE A 109 19.55 -10.74 4.49
CA ILE A 109 20.69 -10.01 5.06
C ILE A 109 20.81 -10.27 6.57
N THR A 110 19.69 -10.35 7.29
CA THR A 110 19.69 -10.73 8.71
C THR A 110 20.35 -12.10 8.92
N ILE A 111 19.95 -13.12 8.13
CA ILE A 111 20.56 -14.45 8.20
C ILE A 111 22.05 -14.41 7.87
N LYS A 112 22.44 -13.68 6.81
CA LYS A 112 23.85 -13.49 6.44
C LYS A 112 24.66 -12.95 7.62
N LYS A 113 24.17 -11.89 8.25
CA LYS A 113 24.85 -11.28 9.41
C LYS A 113 24.90 -12.20 10.63
N ILE A 114 23.86 -13.00 10.87
CA ILE A 114 23.88 -14.02 11.92
C ILE A 114 25.00 -15.03 11.61
N ILE A 115 25.09 -15.54 10.38
CA ILE A 115 26.14 -16.49 9.99
C ILE A 115 27.52 -15.88 10.14
N ASP A 116 27.73 -14.65 9.67
CA ASP A 116 29.02 -13.96 9.74
C ASP A 116 29.47 -13.69 11.19
N LYS A 117 28.50 -13.36 12.08
CA LYS A 117 28.77 -13.08 13.50
C LYS A 117 28.99 -14.34 14.32
N GLU A 118 28.11 -15.32 14.20
CA GLU A 118 28.11 -16.52 15.04
C GLU A 118 29.10 -17.60 14.51
N LYS A 119 29.42 -17.58 13.22
CA LYS A 119 30.28 -18.57 12.54
C LYS A 119 29.87 -20.01 12.88
N PRO A 120 28.60 -20.39 12.66
CA PRO A 120 28.09 -21.67 13.10
C PRO A 120 28.71 -22.81 12.30
N THR A 121 28.82 -23.98 12.93
CA THR A 121 29.18 -25.23 12.23
C THR A 121 27.96 -25.97 11.77
N GLU A 122 26.77 -25.69 12.39
CA GLU A 122 25.52 -26.31 12.02
C GLU A 122 24.36 -25.28 12.11
N ILE A 123 23.51 -25.28 11.07
CA ILE A 123 22.30 -24.45 11.01
C ILE A 123 21.06 -25.35 10.93
N ILE A 124 20.13 -25.15 11.86
CA ILE A 124 18.89 -25.90 11.96
C ILE A 124 17.73 -24.94 11.71
N CYS A 125 16.82 -25.28 10.79
CA CYS A 125 15.61 -24.50 10.53
C CYS A 125 14.55 -25.29 9.77
N SER A 126 13.41 -24.69 9.55
CA SER A 126 12.42 -25.26 8.62
C SER A 126 12.81 -25.02 7.14
N SER A 127 12.12 -25.72 6.26
CA SER A 127 12.30 -25.57 4.80
C SER A 127 11.96 -24.17 4.27
N LEU A 128 11.26 -23.33 5.07
CA LEU A 128 10.94 -21.93 4.71
C LEU A 128 12.18 -21.07 4.48
N LEU A 129 13.27 -21.33 5.22
CA LEU A 129 14.54 -20.60 5.10
C LEU A 129 15.57 -21.33 4.23
N SER A 130 15.30 -22.57 3.79
CA SER A 130 16.29 -23.43 3.15
C SER A 130 16.95 -22.82 1.92
N LYS A 131 16.18 -22.14 1.05
CA LYS A 131 16.73 -21.47 -0.15
C LYS A 131 17.66 -20.33 0.18
N MET A 132 17.30 -19.51 1.21
CA MET A 132 18.13 -18.39 1.67
C MET A 132 19.48 -18.92 2.22
N ILE A 133 19.42 -19.92 3.10
CA ILE A 133 20.60 -20.50 3.73
C ILE A 133 21.49 -21.14 2.67
N LYS A 134 20.94 -21.98 1.79
CA LYS A 134 21.72 -22.61 0.70
C LYS A 134 22.42 -21.59 -0.20
N SER A 135 21.77 -20.45 -0.50
CA SER A 135 22.41 -19.38 -1.28
C SER A 135 23.55 -18.71 -0.52
N LEU A 136 23.42 -18.53 0.80
CA LEU A 136 24.40 -17.84 1.62
C LEU A 136 25.64 -18.70 1.92
N ILE A 137 25.45 -20.01 2.15
CA ILE A 137 26.53 -20.92 2.56
C ILE A 137 27.15 -21.71 1.40
N LYS A 138 26.85 -21.37 0.14
CA LYS A 138 27.28 -22.12 -1.07
C LYS A 138 28.79 -22.49 -1.07
N ASN A 139 29.62 -21.66 -0.45
CA ASN A 139 31.08 -21.83 -0.38
C ASN A 139 31.59 -21.96 1.06
N MET A 140 30.74 -22.36 2.00
CA MET A 140 31.08 -22.51 3.42
C MET A 140 30.94 -23.97 3.83
N ASP A 141 31.80 -24.40 4.77
CA ASP A 141 31.72 -25.73 5.38
C ASP A 141 30.81 -25.67 6.61
N ILE A 142 29.47 -25.62 6.36
CA ILE A 142 28.44 -25.53 7.39
C ILE A 142 27.42 -26.65 7.15
N GLU A 143 27.22 -27.48 8.16
CA GLU A 143 26.17 -28.50 8.14
C GLU A 143 24.78 -27.86 8.23
N THR A 144 23.79 -28.44 7.55
CA THR A 144 22.42 -27.91 7.58
C THR A 144 21.39 -29.01 7.82
N GLN A 145 20.45 -28.75 8.73
CA GLN A 145 19.31 -29.60 8.96
C GLN A 145 18.00 -28.85 8.66
N PHE A 146 17.25 -29.31 7.65
CA PHE A 146 15.99 -28.69 7.23
C PHE A 146 14.80 -29.58 7.57
N PHE A 147 13.85 -29.03 8.32
CA PHE A 147 12.57 -29.68 8.62
C PHE A 147 11.49 -29.20 7.65
N GLN A 148 10.76 -30.13 7.04
CA GLN A 148 9.74 -29.80 6.04
C GLN A 148 8.57 -29.05 6.68
N ASN A 149 8.36 -27.81 6.25
CA ASN A 149 7.21 -26.98 6.59
C ASN A 149 6.41 -26.69 5.31
N ASN A 150 5.12 -26.99 5.33
CA ASN A 150 4.21 -26.86 4.20
C ASN A 150 3.50 -25.51 4.10
N LEU A 151 3.92 -24.52 4.88
CA LEU A 151 3.37 -23.17 4.80
C LEU A 151 3.60 -22.60 3.39
N GLN A 152 2.54 -22.20 2.72
CA GLN A 152 2.63 -21.55 1.42
C GLN A 152 2.76 -20.03 1.61
N THR A 153 3.79 -19.46 1.01
CA THR A 153 3.90 -18.00 0.84
C THR A 153 2.91 -17.55 -0.21
N ASN A 154 1.86 -16.87 0.21
CA ASN A 154 0.90 -16.26 -0.70
C ASN A 154 1.34 -14.82 -1.02
N LEU A 155 1.19 -14.40 -2.27
CA LEU A 155 1.34 -12.99 -2.63
C LEU A 155 0.23 -12.15 -1.97
N LEU A 156 0.53 -10.90 -1.68
CA LEU A 156 -0.35 -9.96 -0.97
C LEU A 156 -1.78 -9.89 -1.55
N TRP A 157 -1.93 -10.14 -2.84
CA TRP A 157 -3.19 -10.00 -3.58
C TRP A 157 -3.85 -11.31 -3.96
N ASP A 158 -3.34 -12.45 -3.51
CA ASP A 158 -3.92 -13.76 -3.85
C ASP A 158 -5.29 -13.99 -3.21
N ASN A 159 -5.55 -13.35 -2.06
CA ASN A 159 -6.81 -13.45 -1.35
C ASN A 159 -7.45 -12.07 -1.17
N ILE A 160 -8.61 -11.87 -1.77
CA ILE A 160 -9.40 -10.65 -1.66
C ILE A 160 -10.62 -10.95 -0.77
N SER A 161 -10.70 -10.25 0.35
CA SER A 161 -11.86 -10.33 1.24
C SER A 161 -12.82 -9.17 0.97
N ILE A 162 -14.02 -9.49 0.47
CA ILE A 162 -15.10 -8.52 0.28
C ILE A 162 -15.96 -8.55 1.53
N LYS A 163 -16.06 -7.41 2.22
CA LYS A 163 -17.00 -7.24 3.35
C LYS A 163 -18.14 -6.34 2.90
N TYR A 164 -19.33 -6.84 3.03
CA TYR A 164 -20.55 -6.12 2.69
C TYR A 164 -21.51 -6.16 3.89
N ASN A 165 -22.09 -5.01 4.23
CA ASN A 165 -23.12 -4.94 5.25
C ASN A 165 -24.50 -4.96 4.59
N PHE A 166 -25.22 -6.05 4.75
CA PHE A 166 -26.63 -6.13 4.35
C PHE A 166 -27.49 -5.73 5.56
N GLY A 167 -27.81 -4.44 5.64
CA GLY A 167 -28.40 -3.87 6.86
C GLY A 167 -27.46 -3.99 8.05
N LYS A 168 -27.86 -4.72 9.10
CA LYS A 168 -27.05 -4.97 10.29
C LYS A 168 -26.18 -6.25 10.21
N ILE A 169 -26.31 -7.03 9.13
CA ILE A 169 -25.62 -8.32 8.97
C ILE A 169 -24.35 -8.12 8.15
N PRO A 170 -23.14 -8.32 8.74
CA PRO A 170 -21.89 -8.27 8.00
C PRO A 170 -21.71 -9.58 7.23
N ILE A 171 -21.57 -9.49 5.91
CA ILE A 171 -21.21 -10.61 5.04
C ILE A 171 -19.74 -10.43 4.65
N SER A 172 -18.95 -11.47 4.85
CA SER A 172 -17.55 -11.51 4.44
C SER A 172 -17.35 -12.66 3.45
N LEU A 173 -16.84 -12.33 2.25
CA LEU A 173 -16.50 -13.30 1.21
C LEU A 173 -14.99 -13.24 0.97
N ASN A 174 -14.28 -14.33 1.22
CA ASN A 174 -12.87 -14.47 0.87
C ASN A 174 -12.77 -15.14 -0.50
N LEU A 175 -12.17 -14.46 -1.44
CA LEU A 175 -12.07 -14.88 -2.83
C LEU A 175 -10.61 -14.87 -3.26
N SER A 176 -10.20 -15.85 -4.06
CA SER A 176 -8.96 -15.73 -4.82
C SER A 176 -9.06 -14.56 -5.81
N LYS A 177 -7.94 -13.95 -6.19
CA LYS A 177 -7.87 -12.85 -7.16
C LYS A 177 -8.65 -13.19 -8.44
N ASN A 178 -8.48 -14.41 -8.97
CA ASN A 178 -9.16 -14.86 -10.19
C ASN A 178 -10.69 -14.94 -10.00
N ASN A 179 -11.17 -15.43 -8.87
CA ASN A 179 -12.60 -15.49 -8.58
C ASN A 179 -13.19 -14.10 -8.39
N PHE A 180 -12.46 -13.22 -7.71
CA PHE A 180 -12.85 -11.82 -7.56
C PHE A 180 -13.00 -11.13 -8.93
N LEU A 181 -12.03 -11.27 -9.83
CA LEU A 181 -12.08 -10.67 -11.17
C LEU A 181 -13.24 -11.24 -12.01
N LYS A 182 -13.55 -12.54 -11.90
CA LYS A 182 -14.72 -13.14 -12.55
C LYS A 182 -16.02 -12.54 -12.02
N ILE A 183 -16.20 -12.48 -10.69
CA ILE A 183 -17.39 -11.91 -10.05
C ILE A 183 -17.55 -10.43 -10.42
N LYS A 184 -16.43 -9.66 -10.37
CA LYS A 184 -16.39 -8.27 -10.81
C LYS A 184 -16.92 -8.13 -12.25
N LYS A 185 -16.38 -8.94 -13.18
CA LYS A 185 -16.79 -8.92 -14.59
C LYS A 185 -18.28 -9.21 -14.77
N TYR A 186 -18.83 -10.21 -14.06
CA TYR A 186 -20.25 -10.54 -14.11
C TYR A 186 -21.10 -9.43 -13.52
N ALA A 187 -20.74 -8.88 -12.36
CA ALA A 187 -21.48 -7.79 -11.72
C ALA A 187 -21.49 -6.53 -12.59
N GLU A 188 -20.33 -6.15 -13.15
CA GLU A 188 -20.22 -5.01 -14.06
C GLU A 188 -21.05 -5.23 -15.36
N SER A 189 -21.01 -6.44 -15.92
CA SER A 189 -21.79 -6.77 -17.12
C SER A 189 -23.29 -6.68 -16.85
N PHE A 190 -23.76 -7.20 -15.72
CA PHE A 190 -25.16 -7.13 -15.32
C PHE A 190 -25.64 -5.70 -15.11
N ILE A 191 -24.92 -4.90 -14.33
CA ILE A 191 -25.26 -3.49 -14.08
C ILE A 191 -25.16 -2.68 -15.37
N GLY A 192 -24.12 -2.92 -16.18
CA GLY A 192 -23.89 -2.22 -17.44
C GLY A 192 -24.94 -2.50 -18.50
N PHE A 193 -25.58 -3.66 -18.47
CA PHE A 193 -26.70 -4.00 -19.35
C PHE A 193 -27.92 -3.07 -19.14
N PHE A 194 -28.23 -2.75 -17.88
CA PHE A 194 -29.36 -1.88 -17.55
C PHE A 194 -29.06 -0.37 -17.63
N SER A 195 -27.80 0.04 -17.77
CA SER A 195 -27.43 1.44 -17.49
C SER A 195 -26.63 2.12 -18.60
N ASN A 196 -26.39 1.46 -19.72
CA ASN A 196 -25.59 1.99 -20.87
C ASN A 196 -24.25 2.64 -20.45
N PHE A 197 -23.57 2.05 -19.48
CA PHE A 197 -22.30 2.57 -18.97
C PHE A 197 -21.09 2.24 -19.87
N TRP A 198 -21.26 1.31 -20.80
CA TRP A 198 -20.15 0.85 -21.63
C TRP A 198 -19.79 1.86 -22.72
N LEU A 199 -18.49 2.01 -22.94
CA LEU A 199 -17.98 2.75 -24.06
C LEU A 199 -18.34 2.04 -25.38
N ASP A 200 -18.93 2.79 -26.32
CA ASP A 200 -19.15 2.30 -27.69
C ASP A 200 -17.88 2.54 -28.52
N ARG A 201 -17.36 1.48 -29.14
CA ARG A 201 -16.19 1.51 -30.03
C ARG A 201 -16.34 2.50 -31.20
N LYS A 202 -17.57 2.74 -31.66
CA LYS A 202 -17.84 3.67 -32.78
C LYS A 202 -17.82 5.14 -32.39
N ASN A 203 -17.64 5.45 -31.11
CA ASN A 203 -17.68 6.81 -30.60
C ASN A 203 -16.29 7.43 -30.54
N CYS A 204 -15.78 7.88 -31.68
CA CYS A 204 -14.45 8.49 -31.86
C CYS A 204 -14.34 9.94 -31.33
N ARG A 205 -15.06 10.31 -30.27
CA ARG A 205 -14.97 11.65 -29.68
C ARG A 205 -13.66 11.82 -28.91
N GLN A 206 -13.24 13.10 -28.75
CA GLN A 206 -12.19 13.44 -27.79
C GLN A 206 -12.44 12.78 -26.44
N SER A 207 -11.41 12.24 -25.83
CA SER A 207 -11.58 11.44 -24.64
C SER A 207 -10.54 11.75 -23.57
N ILE A 208 -10.96 11.82 -22.31
CA ILE A 208 -10.11 11.84 -21.12
C ILE A 208 -10.18 10.45 -20.51
N VAL A 209 -9.02 9.83 -20.28
CA VAL A 209 -8.92 8.50 -19.67
C VAL A 209 -8.53 8.63 -18.21
N LEU A 210 -9.29 7.99 -17.31
CA LEU A 210 -9.03 7.92 -15.88
C LEU A 210 -8.70 6.47 -15.50
N LEU A 211 -7.46 6.23 -15.03
CA LEU A 211 -6.97 4.89 -14.69
C LEU A 211 -7.17 4.58 -13.21
N GLU A 212 -7.84 3.47 -12.92
CA GLU A 212 -8.02 2.88 -11.56
C GLU A 212 -8.67 3.82 -10.53
N PHE A 213 -9.50 4.76 -10.98
CA PHE A 213 -10.17 5.70 -10.08
C PHE A 213 -11.22 5.02 -9.19
N ASN A 214 -11.21 5.37 -7.91
CA ASN A 214 -12.32 5.08 -7.00
C ASN A 214 -13.44 6.09 -7.25
N THR A 215 -14.41 5.72 -8.07
CA THR A 215 -15.48 6.60 -8.54
C THR A 215 -16.37 7.17 -7.43
N ALA A 216 -16.49 6.47 -6.30
CA ALA A 216 -17.21 6.99 -5.13
C ALA A 216 -16.41 8.09 -4.41
N LEU A 217 -15.08 7.93 -4.31
CA LEU A 217 -14.20 8.89 -3.66
C LEU A 217 -14.00 10.15 -4.51
N PHE A 218 -13.91 9.97 -5.84
CA PHE A 218 -13.75 11.06 -6.80
C PHE A 218 -15.08 11.48 -7.47
N SER A 219 -16.22 11.25 -6.78
CA SER A 219 -17.55 11.53 -7.34
C SER A 219 -17.72 12.98 -7.78
N LYS A 220 -17.19 13.96 -7.03
CA LYS A 220 -17.25 15.38 -7.38
C LYS A 220 -16.44 15.71 -8.63
N LEU A 221 -15.23 15.14 -8.77
CA LEU A 221 -14.43 15.30 -9.99
C LEU A 221 -15.19 14.79 -11.23
N LEU A 222 -15.80 13.59 -11.14
CA LEU A 222 -16.59 13.04 -12.22
C LEU A 222 -17.76 13.97 -12.58
N LEU A 223 -18.48 14.50 -11.58
CA LEU A 223 -19.58 15.44 -11.79
C LEU A 223 -19.10 16.76 -12.41
N SER A 224 -17.95 17.28 -12.02
CA SER A 224 -17.35 18.49 -12.60
C SER A 224 -16.93 18.30 -14.06
N LEU A 225 -16.65 17.06 -14.47
CA LEU A 225 -16.37 16.69 -15.85
C LEU A 225 -17.64 16.43 -16.70
N LYS A 226 -18.86 16.44 -16.12
CA LYS A 226 -20.12 16.13 -16.83
C LYS A 226 -20.30 16.90 -18.14
N ASN A 227 -19.89 18.16 -18.17
CA ASN A 227 -20.04 19.05 -19.33
C ASN A 227 -18.84 19.01 -20.28
N TYR A 228 -17.95 18.04 -20.17
CA TYR A 228 -16.90 17.83 -21.15
C TYR A 228 -17.53 17.39 -22.48
N PRO A 229 -17.18 18.02 -23.62
CA PRO A 229 -17.82 17.73 -24.91
C PRO A 229 -17.50 16.35 -25.48
N GLY A 230 -16.46 15.70 -24.92
CA GLY A 230 -16.01 14.37 -25.28
C GLY A 230 -16.46 13.26 -24.32
N ASN A 231 -15.68 12.19 -24.28
CA ASN A 231 -15.91 11.07 -23.36
C ASN A 231 -15.01 11.17 -22.13
N ILE A 232 -15.55 10.80 -20.97
CA ILE A 232 -14.77 10.46 -19.77
C ILE A 232 -14.73 8.96 -19.69
N ILE A 233 -13.57 8.36 -19.90
CA ILE A 233 -13.39 6.92 -19.98
C ILE A 233 -12.75 6.43 -18.68
N LEU A 234 -13.45 5.55 -17.97
CA LEU A 234 -12.96 4.89 -16.76
C LEU A 234 -12.34 3.54 -17.14
N VAL A 235 -11.08 3.35 -16.81
CA VAL A 235 -10.33 2.09 -16.99
C VAL A 235 -10.02 1.52 -15.62
N ASN A 236 -10.78 0.54 -15.20
CA ASN A 236 -10.71 -0.05 -13.87
C ASN A 236 -10.54 -1.57 -13.99
N GLN A 237 -9.29 -2.06 -13.94
CA GLN A 237 -8.97 -3.48 -14.03
C GLN A 237 -8.91 -4.14 -12.65
N ARG A 238 -8.28 -3.46 -11.68
CA ARG A 238 -8.10 -3.98 -10.31
C ARG A 238 -9.35 -3.86 -9.45
N ARG A 239 -10.10 -2.77 -9.57
CA ARG A 239 -11.32 -2.50 -8.78
C ARG A 239 -12.50 -2.22 -9.70
N SER A 240 -13.72 -2.45 -9.24
CA SER A 240 -14.90 -2.08 -10.01
C SER A 240 -15.15 -0.57 -9.98
N ALA A 241 -15.48 0.03 -11.13
CA ALA A 241 -15.89 1.42 -11.22
C ALA A 241 -17.29 1.66 -10.61
N ILE A 242 -18.08 0.61 -10.41
CA ILE A 242 -19.50 0.67 -9.99
C ILE A 242 -19.80 -0.27 -8.81
N TRP A 243 -18.94 -0.26 -7.81
CA TRP A 243 -18.99 -1.21 -6.69
C TRP A 243 -20.01 -0.89 -5.60
N ASN A 244 -20.56 0.34 -5.55
CA ASN A 244 -21.59 0.74 -4.59
C ASN A 244 -22.55 1.80 -5.18
N LYS A 245 -23.63 2.14 -4.45
CA LYS A 245 -24.64 3.11 -4.88
C LYS A 245 -24.05 4.50 -5.20
N LYS A 246 -23.09 4.99 -4.38
CA LYS A 246 -22.42 6.30 -4.62
C LYS A 246 -21.62 6.27 -5.93
N ALA A 247 -20.87 5.18 -6.17
CA ALA A 247 -20.13 4.96 -7.40
C ALA A 247 -21.04 4.90 -8.65
N ILE A 248 -22.09 4.09 -8.59
CA ILE A 248 -23.07 3.97 -9.67
C ILE A 248 -23.71 5.34 -10.00
N ASN A 249 -24.11 6.09 -8.97
CA ASN A 249 -24.69 7.41 -9.14
C ASN A 249 -23.67 8.42 -9.73
N ALA A 250 -22.42 8.38 -9.30
CA ALA A 250 -21.37 9.25 -9.83
C ALA A 250 -21.16 8.98 -11.33
N VAL A 251 -20.98 7.73 -11.74
CA VAL A 251 -20.80 7.34 -13.14
C VAL A 251 -22.03 7.72 -13.99
N LYS A 252 -23.25 7.44 -13.50
CA LYS A 252 -24.49 7.78 -14.21
C LYS A 252 -24.65 9.28 -14.40
N LYS A 253 -24.50 10.07 -13.33
CA LYS A 253 -24.72 11.52 -13.36
C LYS A 253 -23.64 12.28 -14.14
N SER A 254 -22.41 11.79 -14.16
CA SER A 254 -21.31 12.35 -14.93
C SER A 254 -21.33 11.96 -16.42
N ASN A 255 -22.17 11.00 -16.80
CA ASN A 255 -22.16 10.40 -18.13
C ASN A 255 -20.81 9.75 -18.51
N SER A 256 -20.02 9.35 -17.51
CA SER A 256 -18.74 8.65 -17.74
C SER A 256 -18.97 7.28 -18.33
N LYS A 257 -18.04 6.80 -19.14
CA LYS A 257 -18.11 5.49 -19.80
C LYS A 257 -17.05 4.57 -19.22
N ILE A 258 -17.42 3.31 -18.98
CA ILE A 258 -16.50 2.28 -18.50
C ILE A 258 -15.92 1.55 -19.71
N LEU A 259 -14.61 1.45 -19.78
CA LEU A 259 -13.93 0.66 -20.80
C LEU A 259 -14.10 -0.83 -20.50
N ASN A 260 -14.70 -1.53 -21.45
CA ASN A 260 -14.71 -2.99 -21.44
C ASN A 260 -13.72 -3.51 -22.49
N PHE A 261 -12.59 -4.06 -22.04
CA PHE A 261 -11.55 -4.56 -22.92
C PHE A 261 -12.04 -5.68 -23.87
N ASP A 262 -13.00 -6.50 -23.44
CA ASP A 262 -13.59 -7.51 -24.31
C ASP A 262 -14.40 -6.89 -25.49
N LYS A 263 -14.95 -5.70 -25.31
CA LYS A 263 -15.73 -5.02 -26.35
C LYS A 263 -14.88 -4.18 -27.29
N ILE A 264 -13.70 -3.72 -26.82
CA ILE A 264 -12.81 -2.91 -27.64
C ILE A 264 -12.05 -3.74 -28.67
N LEU A 265 -11.72 -5.00 -28.35
CA LEU A 265 -11.03 -5.92 -29.24
C LEU A 265 -11.96 -6.53 -30.29
N THR A 266 -11.47 -6.61 -31.51
CA THR A 266 -12.11 -7.33 -32.62
C THR A 266 -12.02 -8.85 -32.41
N THR A 267 -12.82 -9.61 -33.15
CA THR A 267 -12.75 -11.08 -33.15
C THR A 267 -11.36 -11.56 -33.60
N SER A 268 -10.77 -10.91 -34.61
CA SER A 268 -9.43 -11.24 -35.10
C SER A 268 -8.34 -10.97 -34.05
N GLU A 269 -8.40 -9.85 -33.32
CA GLU A 269 -7.45 -9.56 -32.23
C GLU A 269 -7.58 -10.58 -31.09
N LYS A 270 -8.79 -10.97 -30.74
CA LYS A 270 -9.04 -12.00 -29.71
C LYS A 270 -8.50 -13.37 -30.11
N SER A 271 -8.65 -13.78 -31.38
CA SER A 271 -8.13 -15.07 -31.85
C SER A 271 -6.60 -15.16 -31.86
N ARG A 272 -5.88 -14.00 -31.91
CA ARG A 272 -4.42 -13.94 -31.78
C ARG A 272 -3.92 -14.15 -30.35
N ILE A 273 -4.74 -13.90 -29.32
CA ILE A 273 -4.28 -13.95 -27.92
C ILE A 273 -3.71 -15.30 -27.53
N PRO A 274 -4.37 -16.46 -27.76
CA PRO A 274 -3.81 -17.75 -27.41
C PRO A 274 -2.46 -18.03 -28.09
N ILE A 275 -2.32 -17.62 -29.36
CA ILE A 275 -1.08 -17.79 -30.14
C ILE A 275 0.06 -16.98 -29.51
N LEU A 276 -0.22 -15.71 -29.18
CA LEU A 276 0.75 -14.83 -28.52
C LEU A 276 1.12 -15.33 -27.12
N VAL A 277 0.16 -15.86 -26.36
CA VAL A 277 0.42 -16.45 -25.05
C VAL A 277 1.40 -17.61 -25.17
N GLU A 278 1.20 -18.51 -26.12
CA GLU A 278 2.11 -19.64 -26.36
C GLU A 278 3.50 -19.15 -26.79
N GLU A 279 3.57 -18.20 -27.73
CA GLU A 279 4.83 -17.63 -28.22
C GLU A 279 5.64 -16.97 -27.09
N TYR A 280 4.99 -16.06 -26.34
CA TYR A 280 5.67 -15.30 -25.29
C TYR A 280 5.94 -16.14 -24.03
N SER A 281 5.16 -17.19 -23.77
CA SER A 281 5.50 -18.15 -22.73
C SER A 281 6.83 -18.84 -23.05
N LYS A 282 7.04 -19.30 -24.29
CA LYS A 282 8.32 -19.90 -24.71
C LYS A 282 9.49 -18.91 -24.62
N LYS A 283 9.27 -17.63 -24.99
CA LYS A 283 10.29 -16.59 -24.88
C LYS A 283 10.66 -16.31 -23.42
N LEU A 284 9.67 -16.22 -22.52
CA LEU A 284 9.89 -16.07 -21.08
C LEU A 284 10.63 -17.26 -20.50
N ASP A 285 10.23 -18.51 -20.84
CA ASP A 285 10.92 -19.72 -20.38
C ASP A 285 12.39 -19.73 -20.80
N ASN A 286 12.69 -19.28 -22.02
CA ASN A 286 14.08 -19.15 -22.48
C ASN A 286 14.84 -18.05 -21.75
N PHE A 287 14.20 -16.94 -21.44
CA PHE A 287 14.79 -15.86 -20.67
C PHE A 287 15.16 -16.32 -19.24
N TRP A 288 14.25 -17.03 -18.57
CA TRP A 288 14.50 -17.53 -17.21
C TRP A 288 15.58 -18.62 -17.12
N LYS A 289 15.96 -19.27 -18.23
CA LYS A 289 17.07 -20.23 -18.28
C LYS A 289 18.45 -19.58 -18.15
N ASN A 290 18.56 -18.29 -18.37
CA ASN A 290 19.82 -17.56 -18.19
C ASN A 290 20.08 -17.24 -16.70
N SER A 291 20.26 -18.32 -15.92
CA SER A 291 20.38 -18.23 -14.45
C SER A 291 21.62 -17.45 -14.01
N GLU A 292 22.73 -17.56 -14.70
CA GLU A 292 23.99 -16.87 -14.36
C GLU A 292 23.80 -15.35 -14.42
N PHE A 293 23.20 -14.83 -15.47
CA PHE A 293 22.89 -13.40 -15.59
C PHE A 293 21.93 -12.94 -14.48
N LEU A 294 20.88 -13.73 -14.18
CA LEU A 294 19.90 -13.38 -13.15
C LEU A 294 20.51 -13.47 -11.74
N GLU A 295 21.43 -14.41 -11.49
CA GLU A 295 22.17 -14.46 -10.23
C GLU A 295 23.06 -13.22 -10.03
N ILE A 296 23.66 -12.67 -11.09
CA ILE A 296 24.43 -11.41 -11.03
C ILE A 296 23.50 -10.21 -10.81
N LEU A 297 22.36 -10.18 -11.51
CA LEU A 297 21.42 -9.08 -11.44
C LEU A 297 20.77 -8.94 -10.06
N PHE A 298 20.37 -10.07 -9.46
CA PHE A 298 19.70 -10.11 -8.16
C PHE A 298 20.69 -10.40 -7.03
N GLN A 299 21.64 -9.47 -6.83
CA GLN A 299 22.63 -9.52 -5.75
C GLN A 299 22.44 -8.37 -4.76
N ILE A 300 22.68 -8.68 -3.49
CA ILE A 300 22.80 -7.72 -2.39
C ILE A 300 24.00 -8.11 -1.52
N GLU A 301 24.87 -7.17 -1.18
CA GLU A 301 26.11 -7.41 -0.42
C GLU A 301 26.94 -8.61 -0.97
N ASN A 302 27.10 -8.68 -2.28
CA ASN A 302 27.83 -9.74 -3.01
C ASN A 302 27.23 -11.15 -2.86
N SER A 303 25.99 -11.28 -2.42
CA SER A 303 25.27 -12.56 -2.31
C SER A 303 24.05 -12.56 -3.20
N SER A 304 23.92 -13.56 -4.07
CA SER A 304 22.75 -13.71 -4.93
C SER A 304 21.55 -14.25 -4.15
N PHE A 305 20.40 -13.57 -4.30
CA PHE A 305 19.14 -14.03 -3.76
C PHE A 305 18.16 -14.50 -4.86
N TRP A 306 18.63 -14.63 -6.11
CA TRP A 306 17.82 -15.09 -7.23
C TRP A 306 17.11 -16.41 -6.92
N ASN A 307 17.83 -17.40 -6.41
CA ASN A 307 17.28 -18.71 -6.04
C ASN A 307 16.15 -18.65 -5.00
N VAL A 308 16.07 -17.55 -4.24
CA VAL A 308 15.00 -17.35 -3.24
C VAL A 308 13.71 -16.88 -3.91
N ILE A 309 13.83 -15.98 -4.90
CA ILE A 309 12.67 -15.29 -5.50
C ILE A 309 12.23 -15.89 -6.84
N GLN A 310 13.09 -16.66 -7.54
CA GLN A 310 12.85 -17.11 -8.92
C GLN A 310 11.51 -17.80 -9.12
N ASP A 311 11.13 -18.74 -8.26
CA ASP A 311 9.89 -19.50 -8.44
C ASP A 311 8.66 -18.60 -8.35
N ILE A 312 8.70 -17.60 -7.44
CA ILE A 312 7.60 -16.67 -7.24
C ILE A 312 7.48 -15.72 -8.45
N ILE A 313 8.62 -15.21 -8.94
CA ILE A 313 8.67 -14.31 -10.10
C ILE A 313 8.20 -15.03 -11.36
N ILE A 314 8.78 -16.21 -11.65
CA ILE A 314 8.43 -17.00 -12.82
C ILE A 314 6.94 -17.37 -12.81
N LYS A 315 6.45 -17.85 -11.66
CA LYS A 315 5.03 -18.14 -11.48
C LYS A 315 4.15 -16.92 -11.73
N SER A 316 4.53 -15.75 -11.17
CA SER A 316 3.78 -14.51 -11.33
C SER A 316 3.69 -14.08 -12.80
N TYR A 317 4.78 -14.16 -13.55
CA TYR A 317 4.75 -13.83 -14.98
C TYR A 317 3.91 -14.82 -15.77
N ASN A 318 4.06 -16.12 -15.54
CA ASN A 318 3.32 -17.16 -16.26
C ASN A 318 1.80 -17.03 -16.01
N GLU A 319 1.39 -16.79 -14.77
CA GLU A 319 -0.03 -16.62 -14.43
C GLU A 319 -0.64 -15.34 -14.99
N LYS A 320 0.16 -14.25 -15.08
CA LYS A 320 -0.31 -12.94 -15.53
C LYS A 320 -0.17 -12.72 -17.05
N LEU A 321 0.64 -13.49 -17.74
CA LEU A 321 0.95 -13.32 -19.17
C LEU A 321 -0.31 -13.22 -20.07
N PRO A 322 -1.35 -14.06 -19.92
CA PRO A 322 -2.56 -13.93 -20.72
C PRO A 322 -3.25 -12.58 -20.53
N ASN A 323 -3.28 -12.08 -19.29
CA ASN A 323 -3.87 -10.79 -18.97
C ASN A 323 -3.02 -9.62 -19.49
N PHE A 324 -1.69 -9.73 -19.44
CA PHE A 324 -0.79 -8.73 -20.00
C PHE A 324 -1.00 -8.57 -21.51
N ILE A 325 -0.98 -9.67 -22.24
CA ILE A 325 -1.20 -9.68 -23.69
C ILE A 325 -2.56 -9.11 -24.05
N PHE A 326 -3.61 -9.55 -23.36
CA PHE A 326 -4.95 -9.05 -23.54
C PHE A 326 -5.04 -7.53 -23.32
N SER A 327 -4.46 -7.03 -22.22
CA SER A 327 -4.50 -5.62 -21.83
C SER A 327 -3.67 -4.73 -22.78
N ILE A 328 -2.51 -5.19 -23.24
CA ILE A 328 -1.68 -4.49 -24.22
C ILE A 328 -2.44 -4.31 -25.54
N LEU A 329 -3.01 -5.39 -26.07
CA LEU A 329 -3.78 -5.32 -27.32
C LEU A 329 -5.01 -4.42 -27.19
N ALA A 330 -5.72 -4.49 -26.04
CA ALA A 330 -6.87 -3.66 -25.80
C ALA A 330 -6.51 -2.17 -25.65
N THR A 331 -5.42 -1.86 -24.95
CA THR A 331 -4.93 -0.48 -24.80
C THR A 331 -4.49 0.09 -26.16
N LYS A 332 -3.80 -0.71 -26.96
CA LYS A 332 -3.42 -0.31 -28.32
C LYS A 332 -4.65 -0.06 -29.21
N SER A 333 -5.62 -0.98 -29.17
CA SER A 333 -6.89 -0.81 -29.89
C SER A 333 -7.66 0.43 -29.43
N LEU A 334 -7.61 0.78 -28.13
CA LEU A 334 -8.16 2.03 -27.60
C LEU A 334 -7.49 3.26 -28.26
N PHE A 335 -6.16 3.32 -28.24
CA PHE A 335 -5.42 4.47 -28.82
C PHE A 335 -5.56 4.61 -30.33
N LEU A 336 -5.80 3.51 -31.04
CA LEU A 336 -6.05 3.54 -32.50
C LEU A 336 -7.48 3.99 -32.85
N ASN A 337 -8.46 3.71 -32.00
CA ASN A 337 -9.87 3.94 -32.31
C ASN A 337 -10.47 5.17 -31.60
N MET A 338 -9.77 5.77 -30.64
CA MET A 338 -10.26 6.89 -29.83
C MET A 338 -9.29 8.07 -29.90
N ASP A 339 -9.82 9.27 -29.93
CA ASP A 339 -9.05 10.51 -29.84
C ASP A 339 -8.78 10.81 -28.35
N VAL A 340 -7.77 10.15 -27.75
CA VAL A 340 -7.41 10.34 -26.35
C VAL A 340 -6.58 11.62 -26.20
N ARG A 341 -7.09 12.58 -25.43
CA ARG A 341 -6.47 13.90 -25.20
C ARG A 341 -5.55 13.92 -23.98
N CYS A 342 -5.93 13.25 -22.92
CA CYS A 342 -5.04 13.05 -21.78
C CYS A 342 -5.41 11.79 -21.00
N ILE A 343 -4.45 11.30 -20.23
CA ILE A 343 -4.57 10.15 -19.35
C ILE A 343 -4.28 10.63 -17.94
N VAL A 344 -5.12 10.29 -16.98
CA VAL A 344 -4.92 10.63 -15.56
C VAL A 344 -4.83 9.36 -14.75
N SER A 345 -3.83 9.27 -13.91
CA SER A 345 -3.61 8.14 -13.01
C SER A 345 -3.40 8.60 -11.57
N LEU A 346 -3.61 7.68 -10.62
CA LEU A 346 -3.31 7.88 -9.20
C LEU A 346 -1.96 7.27 -8.79
N ASN A 347 -1.37 6.45 -9.63
CA ASN A 347 -0.03 5.89 -9.47
C ASN A 347 0.56 5.54 -10.83
N GLU A 348 1.85 5.21 -10.87
CA GLU A 348 2.59 4.86 -12.10
C GLU A 348 3.12 3.43 -12.08
N THR A 349 2.98 2.74 -10.95
CA THR A 349 3.63 1.45 -10.70
C THR A 349 2.72 0.25 -10.91
N GLY A 350 1.40 0.47 -11.02
CA GLY A 350 0.43 -0.60 -11.25
C GLY A 350 0.49 -1.16 -12.67
N GLU A 351 0.05 -2.41 -12.84
CA GLU A 351 0.04 -3.09 -14.14
C GLU A 351 -0.74 -2.32 -15.22
N THR A 352 -1.93 -1.83 -14.89
CA THR A 352 -2.77 -1.05 -15.82
C THR A 352 -2.06 0.23 -16.24
N GLU A 353 -1.51 0.95 -15.28
CA GLU A 353 -0.83 2.23 -15.49
C GLU A 353 0.43 2.04 -16.35
N LYS A 354 1.26 1.04 -16.04
CA LYS A 354 2.47 0.72 -16.82
C LYS A 354 2.14 0.33 -18.26
N ILE A 355 1.07 -0.47 -18.47
CA ILE A 355 0.63 -0.82 -19.83
C ILE A 355 0.24 0.43 -20.62
N PHE A 356 -0.50 1.36 -20.01
CA PHE A 356 -0.89 2.60 -20.66
C PHE A 356 0.31 3.51 -20.95
N LEU A 357 1.23 3.66 -19.99
CA LEU A 357 2.47 4.43 -20.16
C LEU A 357 3.35 3.87 -21.28
N GLU A 358 3.65 2.59 -21.27
CA GLU A 358 4.50 1.94 -22.27
C GLU A 358 3.84 1.87 -23.65
N SER A 359 2.51 1.79 -23.72
CA SER A 359 1.75 1.83 -24.98
C SER A 359 1.60 3.23 -25.55
N ASN A 360 1.90 4.28 -24.77
CA ASN A 360 1.68 5.68 -25.14
C ASN A 360 2.76 6.24 -26.08
N LYS A 361 2.86 5.67 -27.28
CA LYS A 361 3.83 6.12 -28.30
C LYS A 361 3.47 7.45 -28.93
N ASN A 362 2.19 7.83 -28.89
CA ASN A 362 1.68 9.08 -29.45
C ASN A 362 1.93 10.28 -28.54
N LYS A 363 2.64 10.09 -27.41
CA LYS A 363 2.94 11.14 -26.42
C LYS A 363 1.68 11.87 -25.94
N ILE A 364 0.59 11.13 -25.73
CA ILE A 364 -0.63 11.64 -25.11
C ILE A 364 -0.24 12.11 -23.70
N PRO A 365 -0.60 13.34 -23.28
CA PRO A 365 -0.27 13.85 -21.96
C PRO A 365 -0.71 12.89 -20.84
N PHE A 366 0.22 12.47 -19.99
CA PHE A 366 -0.02 11.60 -18.86
C PHE A 366 0.15 12.38 -17.55
N ILE A 367 -0.91 12.46 -16.77
CA ILE A 367 -0.98 13.26 -15.53
C ILE A 367 -1.10 12.33 -14.34
N LEU A 368 -0.12 12.40 -13.44
CA LEU A 368 -0.21 11.77 -12.12
C LEU A 368 -0.95 12.69 -11.17
N LEU A 369 -2.08 12.27 -10.62
CA LEU A 369 -2.82 12.99 -9.59
C LEU A 369 -2.41 12.48 -8.21
N GLU A 370 -1.87 13.36 -7.38
CA GLU A 370 -1.56 13.06 -5.99
C GLU A 370 -2.80 12.52 -5.25
N HIS A 371 -2.67 11.41 -4.52
CA HIS A 371 -3.80 10.73 -3.90
C HIS A 371 -3.60 10.35 -2.43
N GLY A 372 -2.39 10.51 -1.88
CA GLY A 372 -2.04 10.22 -0.50
C GLY A 372 -1.58 11.45 0.26
N PHE A 373 -1.77 11.47 1.59
CA PHE A 373 -1.21 12.48 2.45
C PHE A 373 0.26 12.16 2.72
N ILE A 374 1.14 12.85 2.03
CA ILE A 374 2.59 12.69 2.15
C ILE A 374 3.18 14.05 2.43
N GLU A 375 3.77 14.21 3.60
CA GLU A 375 4.51 15.40 3.97
C GLU A 375 6.02 15.21 3.79
N ASN A 376 6.69 16.34 3.78
CA ASN A 376 8.10 16.49 3.53
C ASN A 376 8.93 16.01 4.72
N ASP A 377 9.05 14.72 4.90
CA ASP A 377 10.12 14.14 5.68
C ASP A 377 11.17 13.64 4.68
N VAL A 378 12.35 14.26 4.74
CA VAL A 378 13.42 14.08 3.74
C VAL A 378 13.84 12.60 3.61
N GLU A 379 13.80 11.84 4.70
CA GLU A 379 14.17 10.42 4.70
C GLU A 379 13.15 9.53 3.95
N HIS A 380 11.88 9.94 3.91
CA HIS A 380 10.77 9.08 3.45
C HIS A 380 10.17 9.52 2.12
N ALA A 381 10.39 10.75 1.75
CA ALA A 381 9.88 11.30 0.52
C ALA A 381 10.53 10.71 -0.73
N ARG A 382 11.77 10.25 -0.64
CA ARG A 382 12.43 9.50 -1.72
C ARG A 382 11.56 8.37 -2.22
N PHE A 383 11.07 7.53 -1.32
CA PHE A 383 10.29 6.35 -1.67
C PHE A 383 9.05 6.64 -2.51
N HIS A 384 8.28 7.66 -2.12
CA HIS A 384 7.05 7.97 -2.82
C HIS A 384 7.27 8.76 -4.11
N GLN A 385 8.40 9.40 -4.27
CA GLN A 385 8.63 10.35 -5.35
C GLN A 385 9.35 9.76 -6.54
N ASP A 386 10.33 8.91 -6.31
CA ASP A 386 10.98 8.15 -7.39
C ASP A 386 9.97 7.22 -8.08
N VAL A 387 8.92 6.80 -7.33
CA VAL A 387 7.83 5.97 -7.84
C VAL A 387 6.72 6.80 -8.52
N TYR A 388 6.57 8.08 -8.18
CA TYR A 388 5.43 8.90 -8.60
C TYR A 388 5.76 10.04 -9.56
N VAL A 389 6.99 10.22 -9.99
CA VAL A 389 7.37 11.39 -10.82
C VAL A 389 8.20 11.04 -12.05
N ASP A 390 8.71 9.81 -12.15
CA ASP A 390 9.65 9.44 -13.21
C ASP A 390 9.00 9.21 -14.57
N PHE A 391 7.76 8.78 -14.60
CA PHE A 391 7.11 8.27 -15.81
C PHE A 391 6.07 9.24 -16.39
N SER A 392 5.38 10.04 -15.56
CA SER A 392 4.34 10.95 -16.04
C SER A 392 4.91 12.21 -16.66
N ASP A 393 4.19 12.79 -17.62
CA ASP A 393 4.54 14.07 -18.21
C ASP A 393 4.33 15.22 -17.22
N LYS A 394 3.28 15.11 -16.39
CA LYS A 394 2.90 16.09 -15.38
C LYS A 394 2.42 15.44 -14.10
N THR A 395 2.70 16.11 -12.99
CA THR A 395 2.20 15.74 -11.67
C THR A 395 1.27 16.82 -11.15
N ALA A 396 0.04 16.44 -10.82
CA ALA A 396 -0.96 17.30 -10.21
C ALA A 396 -0.92 17.14 -8.69
N VAL A 397 -0.40 18.14 -7.98
CA VAL A 397 -0.19 18.14 -6.53
C VAL A 397 -1.27 18.92 -5.80
N TRP A 398 -1.46 18.61 -4.52
CA TRP A 398 -2.52 19.21 -3.72
C TRP A 398 -2.29 20.69 -3.40
N GLY A 399 -1.04 21.16 -3.34
CA GLY A 399 -0.79 22.55 -3.00
C GLY A 399 0.65 23.01 -3.18
N ASN A 400 0.88 24.28 -2.81
CA ASN A 400 2.17 24.93 -3.00
C ASN A 400 3.30 24.31 -2.17
N LEU A 401 3.01 23.76 -0.98
CA LEU A 401 4.04 23.12 -0.16
C LEU A 401 4.63 21.92 -0.90
N LYS A 402 3.77 21.05 -1.47
CA LYS A 402 4.23 19.90 -2.25
C LYS A 402 4.95 20.33 -3.52
N LYS A 403 4.41 21.33 -4.23
CA LYS A 403 5.09 21.88 -5.44
C LYS A 403 6.49 22.37 -5.10
N LYS A 404 6.62 23.18 -4.06
CA LYS A 404 7.92 23.70 -3.62
C LYS A 404 8.89 22.57 -3.28
N TYR A 405 8.42 21.59 -2.54
CA TYR A 405 9.22 20.44 -2.15
C TYR A 405 9.73 19.63 -3.35
N LEU A 406 8.88 19.37 -4.36
CA LEU A 406 9.29 18.67 -5.58
C LEU A 406 10.38 19.43 -6.36
N ILE A 407 10.30 20.76 -6.35
CA ILE A 407 11.30 21.61 -7.01
C ILE A 407 12.62 21.62 -6.21
N ASP A 408 12.54 21.87 -4.90
CA ASP A 408 13.71 22.14 -4.07
C ASP A 408 14.52 20.86 -3.79
N GLU A 409 13.85 19.74 -3.51
CA GLU A 409 14.51 18.49 -3.10
C GLU A 409 14.75 17.52 -4.27
N PHE A 410 13.89 17.53 -5.29
CA PHE A 410 13.98 16.57 -6.40
C PHE A 410 14.32 17.24 -7.75
N ASN A 411 14.50 18.56 -7.74
CA ASN A 411 14.87 19.31 -8.94
C ASN A 411 13.90 19.08 -10.12
N ILE A 412 12.59 18.87 -9.80
CA ILE A 412 11.56 18.66 -10.83
C ILE A 412 11.27 20.00 -11.52
N ASP A 413 11.23 19.98 -12.85
CA ASP A 413 10.88 21.15 -13.65
C ASP A 413 9.49 21.70 -13.23
N PRO A 414 9.41 22.98 -12.81
CA PRO A 414 8.16 23.60 -12.39
C PRO A 414 7.03 23.51 -13.41
N SER A 415 7.36 23.41 -14.72
CA SER A 415 6.38 23.26 -15.81
C SER A 415 5.68 21.90 -15.81
N ARG A 416 6.28 20.88 -15.18
CA ARG A 416 5.70 19.56 -14.98
C ARG A 416 4.74 19.49 -13.79
N ILE A 417 4.70 20.51 -12.92
CA ILE A 417 3.93 20.47 -11.68
C ILE A 417 2.69 21.36 -11.80
N LEU A 418 1.52 20.73 -11.73
CA LEU A 418 0.21 21.38 -11.71
C LEU A 418 -0.29 21.44 -10.25
N ILE A 419 -0.94 22.52 -9.85
CA ILE A 419 -1.66 22.58 -8.57
C ILE A 419 -3.12 22.22 -8.86
N SER A 420 -3.57 21.09 -8.33
CA SER A 420 -4.94 20.59 -8.52
C SER A 420 -5.83 20.80 -7.28
N GLY A 421 -5.23 21.06 -6.12
CA GLY A 421 -5.94 20.78 -4.87
C GLY A 421 -6.16 19.28 -4.68
N SER A 422 -6.98 18.92 -3.73
CA SER A 422 -7.32 17.51 -3.47
C SER A 422 -8.78 17.19 -3.79
N PRO A 423 -9.09 16.72 -5.02
CA PRO A 423 -10.47 16.42 -5.43
C PRO A 423 -11.17 15.39 -4.55
N ARG A 424 -10.42 14.47 -3.93
CA ARG A 424 -10.98 13.46 -3.03
C ARG A 424 -11.48 14.02 -1.69
N HIS A 425 -11.04 15.22 -1.32
CA HIS A 425 -11.39 15.83 -0.03
C HIS A 425 -12.45 16.93 -0.13
N ASP A 426 -12.98 17.23 -1.31
CA ASP A 426 -14.00 18.29 -1.44
C ASP A 426 -15.27 18.00 -0.61
N ASP A 427 -15.68 16.72 -0.52
CA ASP A 427 -16.84 16.32 0.31
C ASP A 427 -16.61 16.61 1.82
N TYR A 428 -15.35 16.61 2.28
CA TYR A 428 -15.02 16.88 3.68
C TYR A 428 -15.26 18.34 4.04
N PHE A 429 -14.88 19.28 3.17
CA PHE A 429 -15.10 20.71 3.41
C PHE A 429 -16.59 21.07 3.48
N GLU A 430 -17.44 20.40 2.72
CA GLU A 430 -18.90 20.58 2.79
C GLU A 430 -19.53 19.91 4.01
N SER A 431 -18.82 18.96 4.61
CA SER A 431 -19.32 18.13 5.71
C SER A 431 -18.87 18.63 7.09
N ILE A 432 -18.21 19.78 7.17
CA ILE A 432 -17.76 20.38 8.45
C ILE A 432 -19.00 20.66 9.31
N GLN A 433 -19.03 20.09 10.52
CA GLN A 433 -20.09 20.29 11.50
C GLN A 433 -19.57 21.08 12.71
N GLU A 434 -20.39 21.95 13.25
CA GLU A 434 -20.10 22.57 14.54
C GLU A 434 -20.16 21.53 15.66
N THR A 435 -19.22 21.61 16.59
CA THR A 435 -19.15 20.69 17.71
C THR A 435 -20.29 21.00 18.69
N ILE A 436 -21.26 20.10 18.80
CA ILE A 436 -22.31 20.19 19.82
C ILE A 436 -21.74 19.58 21.11
N GLN A 437 -21.84 20.32 22.24
CA GLN A 437 -21.47 19.76 23.54
C GLN A 437 -22.33 18.54 23.87
N LYS A 438 -21.69 17.38 23.97
CA LYS A 438 -22.30 16.10 24.34
C LYS A 438 -22.01 15.78 25.80
N LYS A 439 -22.91 15.06 26.46
CA LYS A 439 -22.65 14.53 27.81
C LYS A 439 -21.54 13.48 27.84
N GLU A 440 -21.32 12.78 26.74
CA GLU A 440 -20.32 11.74 26.56
C GLU A 440 -19.36 12.14 25.45
N ILE A 441 -18.05 12.10 25.71
CA ILE A 441 -17.01 12.42 24.73
C ILE A 441 -16.68 11.14 23.95
N THR A 442 -16.84 11.19 22.65
CA THR A 442 -16.48 10.07 21.77
C THR A 442 -15.04 10.23 21.28
N VAL A 443 -14.18 9.28 21.56
CA VAL A 443 -12.78 9.26 21.12
C VAL A 443 -12.60 8.21 20.03
N LEU A 444 -12.23 8.67 18.84
CA LEU A 444 -11.90 7.80 17.72
C LEU A 444 -10.42 7.39 17.78
N LEU A 445 -10.18 6.11 17.97
CA LEU A 445 -8.85 5.51 17.91
C LEU A 445 -8.60 4.95 16.51
N ALA A 446 -7.56 5.41 15.84
CA ALA A 446 -7.20 4.96 14.50
C ALA A 446 -5.76 4.41 14.47
N PRO A 447 -5.54 3.17 14.93
CA PRO A 447 -4.23 2.55 14.83
C PRO A 447 -3.92 2.22 13.36
N ASN A 448 -2.80 2.75 12.85
CA ASN A 448 -2.29 2.36 11.55
C ASN A 448 -1.75 0.93 11.62
N PRO A 449 -2.02 0.09 10.63
CA PRO A 449 -1.48 -1.25 10.62
C PRO A 449 0.04 -1.21 10.44
N ILE A 450 0.73 -2.06 11.17
CA ILE A 450 2.13 -2.38 10.91
C ILE A 450 2.17 -3.27 9.66
N THR A 451 2.99 -2.92 8.69
CA THR A 451 3.09 -3.68 7.44
C THR A 451 4.54 -4.07 7.17
N GLU A 452 4.79 -5.32 6.84
CA GLU A 452 6.14 -5.82 6.50
C GLU A 452 6.75 -5.14 5.26
N ILE A 453 5.92 -4.44 4.50
CA ILE A 453 6.29 -3.78 3.25
C ILE A 453 7.29 -2.65 3.46
N SER A 454 7.23 -1.99 4.62
CA SER A 454 8.14 -0.88 4.94
C SER A 454 9.56 -1.33 5.26
N GLY A 455 9.76 -2.60 5.63
CA GLY A 455 11.06 -3.12 6.05
C GLY A 455 11.53 -2.66 7.42
N PHE A 456 10.74 -1.84 8.12
CA PHE A 456 11.10 -1.30 9.44
C PHE A 456 10.46 -2.04 10.60
N ILE A 457 9.58 -3.00 10.30
CA ILE A 457 8.98 -3.84 11.33
C ILE A 457 10.04 -4.70 11.97
N ASN A 458 10.00 -4.69 13.27
CA ASN A 458 10.71 -5.63 14.12
C ASN A 458 9.82 -6.02 15.30
N THR A 459 10.22 -7.06 15.99
CA THR A 459 9.50 -7.59 17.16
C THR A 459 9.32 -6.53 18.24
N GLU A 460 10.31 -5.67 18.46
CA GLU A 460 10.24 -4.58 19.44
C GLU A 460 9.18 -3.56 19.08
N LEU A 461 9.10 -3.13 17.82
CA LEU A 461 8.08 -2.20 17.34
C LEU A 461 6.67 -2.77 17.49
N GLU A 462 6.49 -4.06 17.17
CA GLU A 462 5.19 -4.73 17.37
C GLU A 462 4.81 -4.79 18.86
N LEU A 463 5.77 -5.07 19.76
CA LEU A 463 5.53 -5.05 21.22
C LEU A 463 5.17 -3.64 21.72
N ARG A 464 5.89 -2.61 21.29
CA ARG A 464 5.59 -1.21 21.60
C ARG A 464 4.17 -0.84 21.13
N PHE A 465 3.78 -1.29 19.95
CA PHE A 465 2.46 -1.05 19.39
C PHE A 465 1.34 -1.72 20.20
N GLU A 466 1.49 -2.99 20.56
CA GLU A 466 0.53 -3.67 21.42
C GLU A 466 0.42 -3.02 22.80
N ASN A 467 1.55 -2.63 23.37
CA ASN A 467 1.62 -1.96 24.67
C ASN A 467 0.91 -0.59 24.63
N ILE A 468 1.17 0.23 23.60
CA ILE A 468 0.55 1.57 23.51
C ILE A 468 -0.99 1.46 23.34
N ILE A 469 -1.49 0.52 22.54
CA ILE A 469 -2.93 0.27 22.40
C ILE A 469 -3.53 -0.12 23.75
N THR A 470 -2.86 -1.04 24.46
CA THR A 470 -3.34 -1.54 25.78
C THR A 470 -3.38 -0.41 26.81
N ARG A 471 -2.31 0.38 26.91
CA ARG A 471 -2.22 1.53 27.83
C ARG A 471 -3.26 2.60 27.51
N LEU A 472 -3.40 2.95 26.21
CA LEU A 472 -4.37 3.94 25.76
C LEU A 472 -5.80 3.58 26.11
N ILE A 473 -6.21 2.34 25.82
CA ILE A 473 -7.55 1.86 26.15
C ILE A 473 -7.75 1.84 27.68
N SER A 474 -6.75 1.39 28.44
CA SER A 474 -6.81 1.34 29.90
C SER A 474 -6.97 2.72 30.52
N ILE A 475 -6.27 3.75 29.99
CA ILE A 475 -6.40 5.13 30.46
C ILE A 475 -7.79 5.69 30.12
N LEU A 476 -8.27 5.50 28.87
CA LEU A 476 -9.58 6.01 28.46
C LEU A 476 -10.72 5.43 29.30
N LYS A 477 -10.63 4.16 29.73
CA LYS A 477 -11.62 3.50 30.59
C LYS A 477 -11.71 4.05 32.00
N GLN A 478 -10.70 4.77 32.47
CA GLN A 478 -10.76 5.42 33.80
C GLN A 478 -11.77 6.58 33.85
N PHE A 479 -12.16 7.11 32.68
CA PHE A 479 -13.10 8.23 32.58
C PHE A 479 -14.50 7.73 32.23
N LYS A 480 -15.47 7.89 33.14
CA LYS A 480 -16.86 7.39 32.97
C LYS A 480 -17.62 7.98 31.79
N ASN A 481 -17.25 9.18 31.35
CA ASN A 481 -17.90 9.93 30.27
C ASN A 481 -17.17 9.84 28.92
N ILE A 482 -16.22 8.89 28.78
CA ILE A 482 -15.45 8.68 27.54
C ILE A 482 -15.90 7.39 26.87
N LYS A 483 -16.21 7.48 25.59
CA LYS A 483 -16.58 6.35 24.73
C LYS A 483 -15.53 6.13 23.63
N PRO A 484 -14.65 5.14 23.78
CA PRO A 484 -13.70 4.81 22.72
C PRO A 484 -14.38 4.04 21.58
N ILE A 485 -14.08 4.42 20.35
CA ILE A 485 -14.42 3.72 19.12
C ILE A 485 -13.12 3.46 18.36
N VAL A 486 -12.91 2.24 17.88
CA VAL A 486 -11.70 1.91 17.13
C VAL A 486 -12.02 1.79 15.64
N LYS A 487 -11.30 2.55 14.81
CA LYS A 487 -11.37 2.50 13.36
C LYS A 487 -10.16 1.76 12.81
N LEU A 488 -10.37 0.56 12.30
CA LEU A 488 -9.33 -0.19 11.59
C LEU A 488 -9.10 0.37 10.19
N HIS A 489 -7.91 0.18 9.67
CA HIS A 489 -7.59 0.54 8.28
C HIS A 489 -8.52 -0.18 7.30
N ALA A 490 -8.89 0.50 6.22
CA ALA A 490 -9.85 -0.03 5.24
C ALA A 490 -9.31 -1.27 4.51
N SER A 491 -7.99 -1.38 4.33
CA SER A 491 -7.35 -2.55 3.71
C SER A 491 -7.55 -3.80 4.56
N GLN A 492 -7.62 -4.95 3.90
CA GLN A 492 -7.79 -6.27 4.51
C GLN A 492 -6.44 -6.86 4.96
N LEU A 493 -5.64 -6.07 5.66
CA LEU A 493 -4.33 -6.50 6.11
C LEU A 493 -4.43 -7.53 7.24
N PRO A 494 -3.57 -8.55 7.28
CA PRO A 494 -3.51 -9.53 8.37
C PRO A 494 -3.39 -8.86 9.75
N HIS A 495 -2.66 -7.76 9.82
CA HIS A 495 -2.46 -6.98 11.04
C HIS A 495 -3.76 -6.42 11.64
N ASN A 496 -4.76 -6.08 10.83
CA ASN A 496 -6.08 -5.69 11.33
C ASN A 496 -6.74 -6.79 12.16
N VAL A 497 -6.48 -8.06 11.84
CA VAL A 497 -6.99 -9.21 12.60
C VAL A 497 -6.31 -9.27 13.97
N LYS A 498 -4.98 -9.07 14.02
CA LYS A 498 -4.21 -9.01 15.28
C LYS A 498 -4.70 -7.85 16.16
N ILE A 499 -4.83 -6.64 15.62
CA ILE A 499 -5.36 -5.46 16.34
C ILE A 499 -6.77 -5.73 16.88
N LYS A 500 -7.66 -6.27 16.06
CA LYS A 500 -9.02 -6.61 16.49
C LYS A 500 -9.02 -7.61 17.63
N SER A 501 -8.20 -8.65 17.56
CA SER A 501 -8.06 -9.67 18.60
C SER A 501 -7.53 -9.05 19.89
N LEU A 502 -6.48 -8.22 19.81
CA LEU A 502 -5.91 -7.52 20.96
C LEU A 502 -6.96 -6.67 21.67
N ILE A 503 -7.68 -5.82 20.92
CA ILE A 503 -8.69 -4.93 21.49
C ILE A 503 -9.81 -5.73 22.17
N LYS A 504 -10.30 -6.80 21.53
CA LYS A 504 -11.36 -7.65 22.11
C LYS A 504 -10.91 -8.42 23.33
N LYS A 505 -9.62 -8.73 23.46
CA LYS A 505 -9.03 -9.32 24.67
C LYS A 505 -8.99 -8.31 25.83
N ILE A 506 -8.72 -7.01 25.53
CA ILE A 506 -8.71 -5.94 26.55
C ILE A 506 -10.13 -5.58 26.97
N ASP A 507 -11.03 -5.40 26.01
CA ASP A 507 -12.44 -5.09 26.26
C ASP A 507 -13.34 -5.55 25.10
N PRO A 508 -14.17 -6.60 25.30
CA PRO A 508 -15.06 -7.12 24.27
C PRO A 508 -16.17 -6.12 23.86
N ASN A 509 -16.45 -5.09 24.68
CA ASN A 509 -17.53 -4.12 24.42
C ASN A 509 -17.09 -2.94 23.53
N ILE A 510 -15.79 -2.73 23.30
CA ILE A 510 -15.33 -1.65 22.44
C ILE A 510 -15.87 -1.83 21.02
N THR A 511 -16.47 -0.77 20.51
CA THR A 511 -16.96 -0.74 19.13
C THR A 511 -15.77 -0.68 18.17
N ILE A 512 -15.68 -1.64 17.25
CA ILE A 512 -14.66 -1.69 16.21
C ILE A 512 -15.32 -1.56 14.85
N ILE A 513 -14.90 -0.56 14.07
CA ILE A 513 -15.43 -0.27 12.73
C ILE A 513 -14.32 -0.37 11.68
N GLN A 514 -14.65 -0.84 10.48
CA GLN A 514 -13.72 -0.91 9.35
C GLN A 514 -14.30 -0.35 8.06
N SER A 515 -15.59 -0.48 7.82
CA SER A 515 -16.25 -0.25 6.52
C SER A 515 -17.29 0.88 6.55
N PHE A 516 -17.19 1.83 7.47
CA PHE A 516 -18.10 2.98 7.56
C PHE A 516 -17.58 4.21 6.79
N SER A 517 -18.48 5.15 6.52
CA SER A 517 -18.10 6.47 6.02
C SER A 517 -17.12 7.13 6.98
N ILE A 518 -15.94 7.45 6.49
CA ILE A 518 -14.90 8.07 7.32
C ILE A 518 -15.33 9.48 7.75
N ILE A 519 -16.01 10.23 6.89
CA ILE A 519 -16.52 11.57 7.18
C ILE A 519 -17.50 11.52 8.36
N GLU A 520 -18.49 10.61 8.30
CA GLU A 520 -19.47 10.45 9.39
C GLU A 520 -18.78 10.00 10.67
N THR A 521 -17.86 9.03 10.57
CA THR A 521 -17.12 8.51 11.73
C THR A 521 -16.31 9.60 12.44
N ILE A 522 -15.62 10.47 11.70
CA ILE A 522 -14.84 11.57 12.28
C ILE A 522 -15.79 12.65 12.82
N ASN A 523 -16.87 12.97 12.11
CA ASN A 523 -17.86 13.97 12.56
C ASN A 523 -18.55 13.55 13.87
N ASP A 524 -18.88 12.28 14.02
CA ASP A 524 -19.49 11.73 15.23
C ASP A 524 -18.53 11.67 16.43
N SER A 525 -17.23 11.83 16.18
CA SER A 525 -16.20 11.83 17.21
C SER A 525 -15.88 13.25 17.68
N ASP A 526 -15.52 13.40 18.94
CA ASP A 526 -15.12 14.67 19.52
C ASP A 526 -13.59 14.86 19.42
N ILE A 527 -12.82 13.77 19.52
CA ILE A 527 -11.37 13.72 19.47
C ILE A 527 -10.92 12.53 18.62
N VAL A 528 -9.82 12.72 17.90
CA VAL A 528 -9.19 11.65 17.10
C VAL A 528 -7.79 11.37 17.63
N ILE A 529 -7.50 10.10 17.93
CA ILE A 529 -6.18 9.63 18.34
C ILE A 529 -5.69 8.63 17.30
N VAL A 530 -4.56 8.94 16.68
CA VAL A 530 -3.90 8.08 15.70
C VAL A 530 -2.66 7.45 16.33
N ILE A 531 -2.39 6.20 16.03
CA ILE A 531 -1.14 5.54 16.39
C ILE A 531 -0.41 5.27 15.09
N THR A 532 0.76 5.87 14.93
CA THR A 532 1.61 5.72 13.74
C THR A 532 2.83 4.89 14.13
N PRO A 533 2.90 3.61 13.71
CA PRO A 533 3.97 2.71 14.10
C PRO A 533 5.33 3.10 13.50
N GLU A 534 5.33 3.89 12.45
CA GLU A 534 6.53 4.30 11.74
C GLU A 534 6.51 5.80 11.48
N SER A 535 7.69 6.42 11.45
CA SER A 535 7.84 7.84 11.10
C SER A 535 7.53 8.13 9.62
N PHE A 536 7.32 7.09 8.81
CA PHE A 536 7.17 7.18 7.37
C PHE A 536 5.86 7.69 6.85
N GLY A 537 4.80 7.35 7.48
CA GLY A 537 3.50 7.61 6.91
C GLY A 537 2.71 8.60 7.74
N THR A 538 2.52 9.77 7.23
CA THR A 538 1.41 10.58 7.69
C THR A 538 0.12 9.86 7.33
N SER A 539 -0.63 9.44 8.34
CA SER A 539 -1.92 8.80 8.12
C SER A 539 -2.90 9.79 7.49
N THR A 540 -3.58 9.39 6.42
CA THR A 540 -4.58 10.26 5.76
C THR A 540 -5.68 10.71 6.72
N ILE A 541 -5.99 9.93 7.76
CA ILE A 541 -6.99 10.31 8.77
C ILE A 541 -6.57 11.53 9.59
N LEU A 542 -5.27 11.84 9.71
CA LEU A 542 -4.79 13.09 10.31
C LEU A 542 -5.27 14.29 9.49
N LEU A 543 -5.02 14.27 8.17
CA LEU A 543 -5.47 15.31 7.25
C LEU A 543 -6.99 15.44 7.24
N GLU A 544 -7.70 14.33 7.14
CA GLU A 544 -9.16 14.26 7.12
C GLU A 544 -9.76 14.85 8.40
N SER A 545 -9.14 14.54 9.54
CA SER A 545 -9.57 15.10 10.84
C SER A 545 -9.25 16.58 11.00
N MET A 546 -8.12 17.06 10.45
CA MET A 546 -7.80 18.49 10.41
C MET A 546 -8.81 19.25 9.55
N ILE A 547 -9.18 18.74 8.38
CA ILE A 547 -10.21 19.35 7.52
C ILE A 547 -11.54 19.45 8.26
N LEU A 548 -11.94 18.40 8.99
CA LEU A 548 -13.18 18.34 9.78
C LEU A 548 -13.07 19.04 11.14
N ARG A 549 -11.97 19.77 11.41
CA ARG A 549 -11.75 20.59 12.61
C ARG A 549 -11.84 19.83 13.93
N LYS A 550 -11.35 18.59 13.95
CA LYS A 550 -11.27 17.81 15.20
C LYS A 550 -9.93 18.02 15.89
N PRO A 551 -9.88 18.08 17.25
CA PRO A 551 -8.63 17.97 17.98
C PRO A 551 -8.00 16.61 17.73
N ILE A 552 -6.69 16.59 17.43
CA ILE A 552 -6.00 15.37 17.01
C ILE A 552 -4.76 15.15 17.86
N MET A 553 -4.57 13.91 18.29
CA MET A 553 -3.33 13.41 18.86
C MET A 553 -2.76 12.32 17.96
N ASN A 554 -1.47 12.40 17.67
CA ASN A 554 -0.71 11.35 16.96
C ASN A 554 0.34 10.77 17.90
N ILE A 555 0.31 9.47 18.11
CA ILE A 555 1.30 8.74 18.91
C ILE A 555 2.23 8.05 17.92
N VAL A 556 3.50 8.45 17.92
CA VAL A 556 4.52 7.85 17.07
C VAL A 556 5.36 6.85 17.87
N LEU A 557 5.60 5.68 17.29
CA LEU A 557 6.45 4.65 17.89
C LEU A 557 7.89 4.85 17.42
N ASP A 558 8.40 6.04 17.64
CA ASP A 558 9.79 6.41 17.37
C ASP A 558 10.29 7.25 18.54
N ASP A 559 11.58 7.16 18.85
CA ASP A 559 12.19 7.95 19.91
C ASP A 559 12.29 9.43 19.51
N GLN A 560 12.28 9.71 18.21
CA GLN A 560 12.28 11.05 17.65
C GLN A 560 10.92 11.37 17.02
N ILE A 561 10.37 12.53 17.37
CA ILE A 561 9.16 13.05 16.74
C ILE A 561 9.54 13.61 15.36
N PRO A 562 8.88 13.15 14.27
CA PRO A 562 9.16 13.64 12.92
C PRO A 562 8.89 15.15 12.82
N GLN A 563 9.78 15.87 12.14
CA GLN A 563 9.70 17.31 11.95
C GLN A 563 8.89 17.69 10.69
N THR A 564 7.69 17.15 10.58
CA THR A 564 6.77 17.46 9.50
C THR A 564 6.09 18.81 9.68
N ASN A 565 5.56 19.41 8.61
CA ASN A 565 4.94 20.74 8.68
C ASN A 565 3.75 20.82 9.65
N HIS A 566 2.94 19.76 9.75
CA HIS A 566 1.81 19.75 10.69
C HIS A 566 2.28 19.64 12.16
N VAL A 567 3.43 19.00 12.40
CA VAL A 567 4.04 18.91 13.74
C VAL A 567 4.68 20.24 14.13
N ILE A 568 5.52 20.81 13.25
CA ILE A 568 6.13 22.12 13.45
C ILE A 568 5.06 23.20 13.65
N GLY A 569 4.00 23.15 12.85
CA GLY A 569 2.85 24.06 12.94
C GLY A 569 1.92 23.80 14.13
N LYS A 570 2.19 22.79 14.95
CA LYS A 570 1.36 22.39 16.10
C LYS A 570 -0.12 22.17 15.72
N ALA A 571 -0.36 21.67 14.50
CA ALA A 571 -1.69 21.34 14.02
C ALA A 571 -2.24 20.04 14.63
N VAL A 572 -1.34 19.19 15.11
CA VAL A 572 -1.60 17.91 15.76
C VAL A 572 -0.76 17.80 17.02
N LEU A 573 -1.31 17.31 18.11
CA LEU A 573 -0.52 16.95 19.30
C LEU A 573 0.24 15.66 18.97
N THR A 574 1.49 15.76 18.56
CA THR A 574 2.33 14.59 18.30
C THR A 574 3.19 14.28 19.51
N ILE A 575 3.15 13.03 19.96
CA ILE A 575 3.94 12.52 21.07
C ILE A 575 4.64 11.22 20.68
N SER A 576 5.81 10.95 21.27
CA SER A 576 6.41 9.63 21.27
C SER A 576 5.72 8.73 22.33
N ASP A 577 5.68 7.43 22.10
CA ASP A 577 5.15 6.45 23.06
C ASP A 577 5.94 6.40 24.38
N ASN A 578 7.17 6.96 24.41
CA ASN A 578 8.00 7.15 25.61
C ASN A 578 7.53 8.30 26.51
N GLN A 579 6.68 9.20 26.00
CA GLN A 579 6.20 10.35 26.76
C GLN A 579 5.04 9.98 27.69
N ASP A 580 4.74 10.88 28.65
CA ASP A 580 3.62 10.70 29.58
C ASP A 580 2.27 10.69 28.83
N LEU A 581 1.81 9.50 28.53
CA LEU A 581 0.58 9.26 27.76
C LEU A 581 -0.65 9.79 28.50
N GLU A 582 -0.76 9.54 29.81
CA GLU A 582 -1.93 9.94 30.59
C GLU A 582 -2.07 11.45 30.66
N LYS A 583 -0.99 12.16 30.91
CA LYS A 583 -0.96 13.63 30.94
C LYS A 583 -1.42 14.21 29.59
N ASN A 584 -0.93 13.67 28.47
CA ASN A 584 -1.29 14.16 27.15
C ASN A 584 -2.74 13.82 26.77
N ILE A 585 -3.24 12.65 27.19
CA ILE A 585 -4.66 12.28 27.02
C ILE A 585 -5.55 13.23 27.84
N ARG A 586 -5.24 13.50 29.11
CA ARG A 586 -6.00 14.45 29.92
C ARG A 586 -6.01 15.83 29.30
N LYS A 587 -4.87 16.29 28.78
CA LYS A 587 -4.75 17.59 28.13
C LYS A 587 -5.67 17.69 26.90
N ILE A 588 -5.61 16.73 25.98
CA ILE A 588 -6.45 16.77 24.78
C ILE A 588 -7.94 16.58 25.07
N LEU A 589 -8.29 15.84 26.13
CA LEU A 589 -9.67 15.58 26.51
C LEU A 589 -10.34 16.78 27.21
N PHE A 590 -9.62 17.53 28.05
CA PHE A 590 -10.23 18.46 29.00
C PHE A 590 -9.71 19.89 28.94
N ASP A 591 -8.62 20.19 28.20
CA ASP A 591 -8.12 21.53 28.01
C ASP A 591 -8.75 22.18 26.77
N GLU A 592 -9.88 22.87 26.95
CA GLU A 592 -10.63 23.52 25.86
C GLU A 592 -9.78 24.56 25.10
N LYS A 593 -8.94 25.31 25.80
CA LYS A 593 -8.04 26.30 25.18
C LYS A 593 -7.05 25.58 24.25
N PHE A 594 -6.45 24.50 24.74
CA PHE A 594 -5.52 23.72 23.95
C PHE A 594 -6.20 23.09 22.71
N GLN A 595 -7.41 22.55 22.86
CA GLN A 595 -8.19 22.05 21.72
C GLN A 595 -8.49 23.14 20.70
N HIS A 596 -8.82 24.34 21.15
CA HIS A 596 -9.06 25.49 20.28
C HIS A 596 -7.79 25.88 19.50
N ASP A 597 -6.65 25.96 20.19
CA ASP A 597 -5.35 26.27 19.58
C ASP A 597 -4.95 25.22 18.52
N LEU A 598 -5.17 23.93 18.81
CA LEU A 598 -4.96 22.84 17.82
C LEU A 598 -5.81 23.04 16.56
N LYS A 599 -7.10 23.33 16.71
CA LYS A 599 -8.02 23.57 15.58
C LYS A 599 -7.57 24.77 14.73
N GLN A 600 -7.18 25.88 15.37
CA GLN A 600 -6.69 27.06 14.65
C GLN A 600 -5.40 26.77 13.89
N ASN A 601 -4.48 26.03 14.49
CA ASN A 601 -3.23 25.65 13.84
C ASN A 601 -3.48 24.65 12.69
N ALA A 602 -4.42 23.72 12.84
CA ALA A 602 -4.86 22.84 11.78
C ALA A 602 -5.44 23.62 10.59
N ASP A 603 -6.31 24.61 10.83
CA ASP A 603 -6.84 25.48 9.75
C ASP A 603 -5.72 26.24 9.02
N LYS A 604 -4.70 26.74 9.75
CA LYS A 604 -3.53 27.40 9.14
C LYS A 604 -2.71 26.42 8.30
N PHE A 605 -2.49 25.21 8.79
CA PHE A 605 -1.78 24.17 8.06
C PHE A 605 -2.54 23.79 6.77
N ILE A 606 -3.84 23.46 6.89
CA ILE A 606 -4.70 23.09 5.75
C ILE A 606 -4.70 24.20 4.68
N THR A 607 -4.70 25.47 5.10
CA THR A 607 -4.67 26.62 4.18
C THR A 607 -3.38 26.67 3.34
N LYS A 608 -2.26 26.25 3.91
CA LYS A 608 -0.97 26.21 3.20
C LYS A 608 -0.79 24.91 2.40
N PHE A 609 -1.35 23.81 2.90
CA PHE A 609 -1.13 22.49 2.35
C PHE A 609 -2.05 22.17 1.17
N LEU A 610 -3.34 22.57 1.23
CA LEU A 610 -4.34 22.30 0.20
C LEU A 610 -4.69 23.57 -0.60
N GLY A 611 -4.47 23.53 -1.90
CA GLY A 611 -5.04 24.48 -2.86
C GLY A 611 -6.53 24.19 -3.10
N PHE A 612 -7.28 25.21 -3.54
CA PHE A 612 -8.68 25.09 -4.01
C PHE A 612 -9.61 24.32 -3.08
N ARG A 613 -9.53 24.58 -1.78
CA ARG A 613 -10.25 23.88 -0.72
C ARG A 613 -11.77 23.82 -0.97
N GLY A 614 -12.33 22.62 -1.08
CA GLY A 614 -13.73 22.39 -1.38
C GLY A 614 -14.10 22.51 -2.87
N ASN A 615 -13.21 23.08 -3.71
CA ASN A 615 -13.40 23.29 -5.15
C ASN A 615 -12.32 22.63 -6.02
N ALA A 616 -11.50 21.76 -5.44
CA ALA A 616 -10.40 21.10 -6.15
C ALA A 616 -10.87 20.28 -7.36
N SER A 617 -12.02 19.65 -7.25
CA SER A 617 -12.65 18.89 -8.35
C SER A 617 -12.98 19.77 -9.56
N GLU A 618 -13.49 20.98 -9.33
CA GLU A 618 -13.83 21.92 -10.41
C GLU A 618 -12.58 22.47 -11.06
N GLU A 619 -11.58 22.86 -10.26
CA GLU A 619 -10.32 23.42 -10.79
C GLU A 619 -9.53 22.38 -11.57
N PHE A 620 -9.43 21.15 -11.04
CA PHE A 620 -8.77 20.09 -11.78
C PHE A 620 -9.54 19.70 -13.06
N ALA A 621 -10.87 19.71 -13.02
CA ALA A 621 -11.70 19.49 -14.20
C ALA A 621 -11.48 20.58 -15.28
N LYS A 622 -11.25 21.85 -14.88
CA LYS A 622 -10.87 22.92 -15.83
C LYS A 622 -9.53 22.62 -16.52
N ILE A 623 -8.53 22.18 -15.74
CA ILE A 623 -7.23 21.76 -16.28
C ILE A 623 -7.42 20.61 -17.28
N LEU A 624 -8.19 19.58 -16.93
CA LEU A 624 -8.40 18.44 -17.81
C LEU A 624 -9.15 18.81 -19.11
N LYS A 625 -10.09 19.75 -19.02
CA LYS A 625 -10.86 20.23 -20.20
C LYS A 625 -10.02 21.09 -21.16
N SER A 626 -8.85 21.58 -20.75
CA SER A 626 -7.96 22.34 -21.61
C SER A 626 -7.10 21.49 -22.55
N TYR A 627 -7.07 20.18 -22.33
CA TYR A 627 -6.45 19.21 -23.22
C TYR A 627 -7.43 18.82 -24.35
#